data_20c8180f76d99de86641d2cecb80d635
#
_entry.id   20c8180f76d99de86641d2cecb80d635
#
_cell.length_a   1.000
_cell.length_b   1.000
_cell.length_c   1.000
_cell.angle_alpha   90.00
_cell.angle_beta   90.00
_cell.angle_gamma   90.00
#
_symmetry.space_group_name_H-M   'P 1'
#
loop_
_entity.id
_entity.type
_entity.pdbx_description
1 polymer ?
#
loop_
_entity_poly.entity_id
_entity_poly.type
_entity_poly.pdbx_seq_one_letter_code
_entity_poly.pdbx_strand_id
1 'polypeptide(L)'
;MQQRYTGSLDTDPTLSGFNLLIIHVDVDVSSFRYDNCGASASELAQENNWQTLPCSQPCPPVVDTVEALRKVVISWLGNVTPGDRTLFCLPAQSSGTWLAAAVLSPDDSLLADAECNTRLEKKLAELPKKKRIKKNRRSYQLNAPNITRNWQQVKKICSQAADFEQIIFDTVHPPE
;
A
#
# COMPACT_ATOMS: atom_id res chain seq x y z
N MET A 1 17.73 17.08 -8.84
CA MET A 1 16.39 16.91 -9.48
C MET A 1 15.55 18.11 -9.06
N GLN A 2 15.10 18.95 -10.00
CA GLN A 2 14.19 20.05 -9.65
C GLN A 2 12.88 19.44 -9.14
N GLN A 3 12.44 19.87 -7.95
CA GLN A 3 11.11 19.51 -7.45
C GLN A 3 10.06 19.95 -8.47
N ARG A 4 9.31 18.98 -9.01
CA ARG A 4 8.30 19.24 -10.05
C ARG A 4 7.05 19.88 -9.48
N TYR A 5 6.74 19.61 -8.22
CA TYR A 5 5.55 20.08 -7.54
C TYR A 5 5.91 20.91 -6.31
N THR A 6 5.13 21.95 -6.05
CA THR A 6 5.26 22.81 -4.87
C THR A 6 3.87 23.14 -4.34
N GLY A 7 3.71 23.26 -3.03
CA GLY A 7 2.42 23.53 -2.39
C GLY A 7 1.57 22.27 -2.24
N SER A 8 0.25 22.37 -2.40
CA SER A 8 -0.68 21.24 -2.31
C SER A 8 -0.83 20.53 -3.66
N LEU A 9 -0.87 19.19 -3.65
CA LEU A 9 -1.15 18.37 -4.84
C LEU A 9 -2.54 18.68 -5.42
N ASP A 10 -3.51 19.07 -4.62
CA ASP A 10 -4.86 19.41 -5.07
C ASP A 10 -4.90 20.65 -5.97
N THR A 11 -3.91 21.54 -5.84
CA THR A 11 -3.82 22.78 -6.61
C THR A 11 -2.82 22.70 -7.76
N ASP A 12 -2.17 21.55 -7.95
CA ASP A 12 -1.21 21.39 -9.05
C ASP A 12 -1.95 21.36 -10.40
N PRO A 13 -1.57 22.23 -11.36
CA PRO A 13 -2.26 22.31 -12.66
C PRO A 13 -2.22 21.01 -13.46
N THR A 14 -1.21 20.17 -13.28
CA THR A 14 -1.10 18.87 -13.98
C THR A 14 -2.04 17.82 -13.42
N LEU A 15 -2.52 18.01 -12.19
CA LEU A 15 -3.44 17.12 -11.49
C LEU A 15 -4.88 17.65 -11.47
N SER A 16 -5.11 18.89 -11.94
CA SER A 16 -6.42 19.54 -11.92
C SER A 16 -7.53 18.81 -12.68
N GLY A 17 -7.14 17.95 -13.65
CA GLY A 17 -8.08 17.11 -14.40
C GLY A 17 -8.54 15.83 -13.70
N PHE A 18 -8.05 15.57 -12.48
CA PHE A 18 -8.36 14.37 -11.72
C PHE A 18 -9.18 14.70 -10.48
N ASN A 19 -10.16 13.85 -10.18
CA ASN A 19 -10.99 14.01 -8.97
C ASN A 19 -10.29 13.51 -7.71
N LEU A 20 -9.48 12.46 -7.84
CA LEU A 20 -8.71 11.86 -6.76
C LEU A 20 -7.31 11.52 -7.24
N LEU A 21 -6.33 11.68 -6.36
CA LEU A 21 -4.98 11.16 -6.50
C LEU A 21 -4.77 10.03 -5.49
N ILE A 22 -4.39 8.85 -5.96
CA ILE A 22 -4.09 7.71 -5.09
C ILE A 22 -2.59 7.44 -5.14
N ILE A 23 -1.94 7.54 -3.98
CA ILE A 23 -0.55 7.15 -3.79
C ILE A 23 -0.55 5.74 -3.22
N HIS A 24 -0.08 4.77 -4.01
CA HIS A 24 -0.04 3.37 -3.61
C HIS A 24 1.41 2.95 -3.30
N VAL A 25 1.61 2.39 -2.09
CA VAL A 25 2.89 1.79 -1.67
C VAL A 25 2.60 0.54 -0.84
N ASP A 26 3.18 -0.58 -1.21
CA ASP A 26 3.10 -1.83 -0.43
C ASP A 26 3.85 -1.65 0.91
N VAL A 27 3.27 -2.11 2.02
CA VAL A 27 3.82 -1.90 3.37
C VAL A 27 5.09 -2.72 3.63
N ASP A 28 5.40 -3.75 2.83
CA ASP A 28 6.66 -4.49 2.90
C ASP A 28 7.89 -3.60 2.70
N VAL A 29 7.74 -2.46 2.03
CA VAL A 29 8.78 -1.42 1.88
C VAL A 29 9.28 -0.91 3.24
N SER A 30 8.43 -0.92 4.28
CA SER A 30 8.81 -0.49 5.63
C SER A 30 9.99 -1.24 6.23
N SER A 31 10.28 -2.45 5.75
CA SER A 31 11.38 -3.31 6.20
C SER A 31 12.69 -3.05 5.47
N PHE A 32 12.67 -2.33 4.35
CA PHE A 32 13.85 -2.05 3.56
C PHE A 32 14.64 -0.85 4.11
N ARG A 33 15.87 -0.73 3.64
CA ARG A 33 16.72 0.45 3.82
C ARG A 33 16.86 1.15 2.48
N TYR A 34 17.17 2.44 2.48
CA TYR A 34 17.40 3.17 1.23
C TYR A 34 18.56 2.58 0.41
N ASP A 35 19.60 2.07 1.06
CA ASP A 35 20.72 1.41 0.39
C ASP A 35 20.34 0.10 -0.33
N ASN A 36 19.23 -0.54 0.05
CA ASN A 36 18.68 -1.67 -0.72
C ASN A 36 18.21 -1.27 -2.12
N CYS A 37 17.91 0.01 -2.33
CA CYS A 37 17.52 0.57 -3.63
C CYS A 37 18.72 1.17 -4.41
N GLY A 38 19.93 1.05 -3.86
CA GLY A 38 21.17 1.57 -4.45
C GLY A 38 21.68 2.83 -3.76
N ALA A 39 22.97 3.14 -3.97
CA ALA A 39 23.66 4.26 -3.33
C ALA A 39 22.95 5.62 -3.57
N SER A 40 22.47 5.83 -4.79
CA SER A 40 21.74 7.06 -5.15
C SER A 40 20.47 7.29 -4.34
N ALA A 41 19.76 6.21 -3.91
CA ALA A 41 18.58 6.35 -3.07
C ALA A 41 18.94 6.83 -1.66
N SER A 42 20.05 6.34 -1.09
CA SER A 42 20.57 6.81 0.20
C SER A 42 21.00 8.26 0.16
N GLU A 43 21.70 8.67 -0.90
CA GLU A 43 22.13 10.05 -1.12
C GLU A 43 20.92 10.99 -1.20
N LEU A 44 19.93 10.65 -2.04
CA LEU A 44 18.68 11.41 -2.14
C LEU A 44 17.93 11.52 -0.82
N ALA A 45 17.89 10.45 -0.04
CA ALA A 45 17.23 10.46 1.26
C ALA A 45 17.92 11.43 2.24
N GLN A 46 19.25 11.50 2.24
CA GLN A 46 20.02 12.44 3.05
C GLN A 46 19.83 13.88 2.56
N GLU A 47 19.99 14.13 1.25
CA GLU A 47 19.86 15.47 0.66
C GLU A 47 18.48 16.09 0.90
N ASN A 48 17.42 15.26 0.88
CA ASN A 48 16.05 15.73 1.03
C ASN A 48 15.49 15.55 2.44
N ASN A 49 16.29 15.11 3.40
CA ASN A 49 15.89 14.87 4.79
C ASN A 49 14.66 13.95 4.90
N TRP A 50 14.62 12.87 4.10
CA TRP A 50 13.53 11.92 4.18
C TRP A 50 13.51 11.20 5.52
N GLN A 51 12.31 10.82 5.97
CA GLN A 51 12.16 9.98 7.16
C GLN A 51 12.89 8.65 6.99
N THR A 52 13.38 8.10 8.10
CA THR A 52 14.26 6.92 8.09
C THR A 52 13.51 5.64 7.68
N LEU A 53 14.21 4.78 6.93
CA LEU A 53 13.90 3.37 6.74
C LEU A 53 15.04 2.52 7.33
N PRO A 54 14.74 1.34 7.92
CA PRO A 54 13.41 0.73 8.06
C PRO A 54 12.54 1.41 9.12
N CYS A 55 11.21 1.31 8.94
CA CYS A 55 10.23 1.88 9.87
C CYS A 55 9.18 0.87 10.36
N SER A 56 9.40 -0.42 10.11
CA SER A 56 8.51 -1.50 10.57
C SER A 56 8.37 -1.52 12.08
N GLN A 57 7.16 -1.76 12.56
CA GLN A 57 6.81 -1.91 13.97
C GLN A 57 6.41 -3.37 14.27
N PRO A 58 6.38 -3.80 15.53
CA PRO A 58 5.84 -5.11 15.90
C PRO A 58 4.43 -5.31 15.36
N CYS A 59 4.15 -6.50 14.84
CA CYS A 59 2.85 -6.84 14.25
C CYS A 59 2.33 -8.13 14.88
N PRO A 60 1.08 -8.24 15.33
CA PRO A 60 0.05 -7.20 15.30
C PRO A 60 0.19 -6.10 16.38
N PRO A 61 -0.40 -4.91 16.21
CA PRO A 61 -1.24 -4.48 15.09
C PRO A 61 -0.42 -3.98 13.90
N VAL A 62 -0.96 -4.10 12.68
CA VAL A 62 -0.29 -3.63 11.47
C VAL A 62 -0.34 -2.11 11.31
N VAL A 63 -1.33 -1.46 11.92
CA VAL A 63 -1.58 -0.02 11.79
C VAL A 63 -0.35 0.83 12.16
N ASP A 64 0.41 0.40 13.16
CA ASP A 64 1.60 1.15 13.62
C ASP A 64 2.67 1.22 12.51
N THR A 65 2.88 0.12 11.77
CA THR A 65 3.78 0.10 10.61
C THR A 65 3.23 0.94 9.45
N VAL A 66 1.92 0.88 9.19
CA VAL A 66 1.25 1.65 8.14
C VAL A 66 1.41 3.15 8.40
N GLU A 67 1.17 3.60 9.64
CA GLU A 67 1.31 5.02 10.00
C GLU A 67 2.78 5.48 9.97
N ALA A 68 3.72 4.62 10.37
CA ALA A 68 5.15 4.92 10.24
C ALA A 68 5.54 5.06 8.76
N LEU A 69 5.11 4.15 7.88
CA LEU A 69 5.37 4.22 6.45
C LEU A 69 4.68 5.41 5.80
N ARG A 70 3.45 5.76 6.19
CA ARG A 70 2.75 6.96 5.70
C ARG A 70 3.60 8.22 5.89
N LYS A 71 4.22 8.39 7.07
CA LYS A 71 5.12 9.51 7.35
C LYS A 71 6.36 9.51 6.44
N VAL A 72 6.92 8.33 6.17
CA VAL A 72 8.03 8.17 5.23
C VAL A 72 7.60 8.58 3.82
N VAL A 73 6.46 8.07 3.32
CA VAL A 73 5.95 8.41 1.98
C VAL A 73 5.67 9.91 1.85
N ILE A 74 5.09 10.54 2.87
CA ILE A 74 4.89 12.00 2.90
C ILE A 74 6.24 12.72 2.81
N SER A 75 7.28 12.24 3.51
CA SER A 75 8.60 12.85 3.43
C SER A 75 9.23 12.77 2.04
N TRP A 76 8.88 11.76 1.23
CA TRP A 76 9.33 11.66 -0.16
C TRP A 76 8.71 12.72 -1.08
N LEU A 77 7.57 13.27 -0.71
CA LEU A 77 6.95 14.38 -1.42
C LEU A 77 7.69 15.70 -1.23
N GLY A 78 8.61 15.76 -0.25
CA GLY A 78 9.42 16.95 0.08
C GLY A 78 8.55 18.07 0.64
N ASN A 79 8.56 19.24 -0.01
CA ASN A 79 7.80 20.42 0.40
C ASN A 79 6.34 20.43 -0.12
N VAL A 80 5.90 19.33 -0.72
CA VAL A 80 4.55 19.19 -1.24
C VAL A 80 3.66 18.59 -0.16
N THR A 81 2.51 19.20 0.07
CA THR A 81 1.50 18.66 0.98
C THR A 81 0.49 17.82 0.21
N PRO A 82 0.14 16.62 0.71
CA PRO A 82 -1.07 15.94 0.25
C PRO A 82 -2.27 16.84 0.48
N GLY A 83 -3.12 16.98 -0.53
CA GLY A 83 -4.38 17.69 -0.35
C GLY A 83 -5.50 16.75 0.11
N ASP A 84 -6.70 17.28 0.29
CA ASP A 84 -7.87 16.52 0.74
C ASP A 84 -8.31 15.44 -0.26
N ARG A 85 -7.90 15.59 -1.55
CA ARG A 85 -8.17 14.62 -2.61
C ARG A 85 -7.00 13.65 -2.86
N THR A 86 -5.97 13.68 -2.00
CA THR A 86 -4.83 12.75 -2.09
C THR A 86 -4.96 11.63 -1.05
N LEU A 87 -5.20 10.42 -1.52
CA LEU A 87 -5.40 9.25 -0.70
C LEU A 87 -4.18 8.34 -0.72
N PHE A 88 -3.87 7.76 0.44
CA PHE A 88 -2.81 6.75 0.56
C PHE A 88 -3.42 5.36 0.58
N CYS A 89 -3.08 4.54 -0.41
CA CYS A 89 -3.40 3.12 -0.45
C CYS A 89 -2.15 2.35 0.00
N LEU A 90 -2.15 1.89 1.25
CA LEU A 90 -1.02 1.22 1.89
C LEU A 90 -1.41 -0.22 2.29
N PRO A 91 -1.48 -1.17 1.33
CA PRO A 91 -1.85 -2.54 1.64
C PRO A 91 -0.83 -3.17 2.59
N ALA A 92 -1.30 -3.71 3.71
CA ALA A 92 -0.46 -4.39 4.68
C ALA A 92 0.28 -5.56 4.02
N GLN A 93 1.60 -5.63 4.25
CA GLN A 93 2.56 -6.40 3.49
C GLN A 93 2.57 -5.98 2.00
N SER A 94 1.53 -6.35 1.23
CA SER A 94 1.42 -5.97 -0.18
C SER A 94 -0.01 -6.13 -0.68
N SER A 95 -0.29 -5.61 -1.86
CA SER A 95 -1.52 -5.89 -2.62
C SER A 95 -1.77 -7.40 -2.85
N GLY A 96 -0.73 -8.23 -2.74
CA GLY A 96 -0.83 -9.69 -2.73
C GLY A 96 -1.62 -10.24 -1.54
N THR A 97 -1.63 -9.56 -0.41
CA THR A 97 -2.45 -9.93 0.76
C THR A 97 -3.94 -9.79 0.45
N TRP A 98 -4.36 -8.70 -0.19
CA TRP A 98 -5.74 -8.51 -0.63
C TRP A 98 -6.16 -9.56 -1.66
N LEU A 99 -5.23 -9.90 -2.57
CA LEU A 99 -5.48 -10.95 -3.55
C LEU A 99 -5.63 -12.32 -2.88
N ALA A 100 -4.79 -12.65 -1.90
CA ALA A 100 -4.91 -13.88 -1.12
C ALA A 100 -6.27 -13.95 -0.42
N ALA A 101 -6.66 -12.88 0.26
CA ALA A 101 -7.95 -12.76 0.94
C ALA A 101 -9.13 -12.93 -0.04
N ALA A 102 -8.98 -12.51 -1.30
CA ALA A 102 -10.04 -12.62 -2.30
C ALA A 102 -10.19 -14.02 -2.90
N VAL A 103 -9.12 -14.84 -2.96
CA VAL A 103 -9.11 -16.09 -3.72
C VAL A 103 -9.04 -17.35 -2.87
N LEU A 104 -8.57 -17.24 -1.63
CA LEU A 104 -8.55 -18.37 -0.69
C LEU A 104 -9.88 -18.47 0.06
N SER A 105 -10.15 -19.67 0.60
CA SER A 105 -11.27 -19.83 1.53
C SER A 105 -11.08 -18.92 2.76
N PRO A 106 -12.15 -18.30 3.30
CA PRO A 106 -12.04 -17.49 4.53
C PRO A 106 -11.36 -18.20 5.70
N ASP A 107 -11.52 -19.52 5.77
CA ASP A 107 -10.96 -20.36 6.83
C ASP A 107 -9.56 -20.93 6.49
N ASP A 108 -8.94 -20.46 5.39
CA ASP A 108 -7.60 -20.91 5.01
C ASP A 108 -6.57 -20.40 6.04
N SER A 109 -5.78 -21.33 6.58
CA SER A 109 -4.77 -21.02 7.61
C SER A 109 -3.72 -20.00 7.14
N LEU A 110 -3.55 -19.80 5.83
CA LEU A 110 -2.66 -18.78 5.28
C LEU A 110 -3.18 -17.35 5.53
N LEU A 111 -4.49 -17.22 5.78
CA LEU A 111 -5.12 -15.93 6.06
C LEU A 111 -5.09 -15.55 7.53
N ALA A 112 -4.70 -16.48 8.42
CA ALA A 112 -4.45 -16.15 9.81
C ALA A 112 -3.31 -15.11 9.88
N ASP A 113 -3.59 -13.98 10.51
CA ASP A 113 -2.65 -12.85 10.60
C ASP A 113 -2.04 -12.42 9.24
N ALA A 114 -2.84 -12.48 8.17
CA ALA A 114 -2.38 -12.25 6.80
C ALA A 114 -1.62 -10.92 6.64
N GLU A 115 -2.08 -9.87 7.32
CA GLU A 115 -1.46 -8.53 7.30
C GLU A 115 -0.12 -8.45 8.04
N CYS A 116 0.19 -9.45 8.89
CA CYS A 116 1.48 -9.57 9.58
C CYS A 116 2.37 -10.67 8.99
N ASN A 117 1.88 -11.43 8.01
CA ASN A 117 2.57 -12.59 7.45
C ASN A 117 3.50 -12.20 6.30
N THR A 118 4.75 -11.89 6.60
CA THR A 118 5.79 -11.52 5.62
C THR A 118 6.11 -12.62 4.59
N ARG A 119 5.63 -13.86 4.81
CA ARG A 119 5.86 -15.01 3.91
C ARG A 119 4.64 -15.39 3.08
N LEU A 120 3.54 -14.64 3.20
CA LEU A 120 2.29 -14.98 2.54
C LEU A 120 2.46 -15.14 1.02
N GLU A 121 3.07 -14.18 0.34
CA GLU A 121 3.29 -14.24 -1.11
C GLU A 121 4.14 -15.46 -1.53
N LYS A 122 5.17 -15.80 -0.74
CA LYS A 122 5.98 -16.99 -0.99
C LYS A 122 5.12 -18.25 -0.89
N LYS A 123 4.33 -18.37 0.17
CA LYS A 123 3.42 -19.50 0.37
C LYS A 123 2.39 -19.61 -0.76
N LEU A 124 1.84 -18.49 -1.24
CA LEU A 124 0.93 -18.48 -2.40
C LEU A 124 1.60 -18.99 -3.68
N ALA A 125 2.89 -18.68 -3.88
CA ALA A 125 3.66 -19.17 -5.01
C ALA A 125 4.02 -20.67 -4.92
N GLU A 126 3.99 -21.24 -3.72
CA GLU A 126 4.25 -22.65 -3.43
C GLU A 126 2.99 -23.53 -3.49
N LEU A 127 1.79 -22.95 -3.55
CA LEU A 127 0.54 -23.70 -3.64
C LEU A 127 0.50 -24.64 -4.84
N PRO A 128 -0.34 -25.70 -4.83
CA PRO A 128 -0.53 -26.58 -5.96
C PRO A 128 -0.87 -25.80 -7.24
N LYS A 129 -0.39 -26.28 -8.40
CA LYS A 129 -0.43 -25.57 -9.70
C LYS A 129 -1.78 -24.88 -10.01
N LYS A 130 -2.90 -25.52 -9.65
CA LYS A 130 -4.25 -24.97 -9.89
C LYS A 130 -4.63 -23.77 -8.99
N LYS A 131 -4.01 -23.64 -7.82
CA LYS A 131 -4.29 -22.60 -6.83
C LYS A 131 -3.13 -21.59 -6.70
N ARG A 132 -2.04 -21.82 -7.43
CA ARG A 132 -0.82 -21.04 -7.32
C ARG A 132 -1.02 -19.63 -7.84
N ILE A 133 -0.64 -18.65 -7.02
CA ILE A 133 -0.60 -17.24 -7.37
C ILE A 133 0.87 -16.83 -7.37
N LYS A 134 1.36 -16.34 -8.52
CA LYS A 134 2.72 -15.83 -8.65
C LYS A 134 2.71 -14.32 -8.65
N LYS A 135 3.71 -13.69 -8.04
CA LYS A 135 3.91 -12.22 -8.09
C LYS A 135 4.37 -11.80 -9.49
N ASN A 136 3.42 -11.77 -10.44
CA ASN A 136 3.66 -11.25 -11.79
C ASN A 136 2.37 -10.63 -12.36
N ARG A 137 2.55 -9.71 -13.30
CA ARG A 137 1.46 -8.94 -13.92
C ARG A 137 0.33 -9.82 -14.44
N ARG A 138 0.64 -10.90 -15.15
CA ARG A 138 -0.36 -11.79 -15.73
C ARG A 138 -1.23 -12.46 -14.67
N SER A 139 -0.60 -12.98 -13.61
CA SER A 139 -1.32 -13.62 -12.51
C SER A 139 -2.24 -12.64 -11.79
N TYR A 140 -1.76 -11.41 -11.55
CA TYR A 140 -2.56 -10.38 -10.91
C TYR A 140 -3.72 -9.93 -11.80
N GLN A 141 -3.50 -9.68 -13.09
CA GLN A 141 -4.58 -9.32 -14.03
C GLN A 141 -5.68 -10.38 -14.12
N LEU A 142 -5.31 -11.67 -14.12
CA LEU A 142 -6.27 -12.77 -14.16
C LEU A 142 -7.11 -12.88 -12.88
N ASN A 143 -6.54 -12.49 -11.73
CA ASN A 143 -7.19 -12.64 -10.44
C ASN A 143 -7.79 -11.33 -9.90
N ALA A 144 -7.46 -10.17 -10.45
CA ALA A 144 -7.99 -8.89 -10.02
C ALA A 144 -9.53 -8.84 -9.94
N PRO A 145 -10.30 -9.44 -10.88
CA PRO A 145 -11.76 -9.50 -10.78
C PRO A 145 -12.26 -10.20 -9.52
N ASN A 146 -11.45 -11.09 -8.93
CA ASN A 146 -11.83 -11.76 -7.69
C ASN A 146 -11.78 -10.80 -6.50
N ILE A 147 -10.87 -9.82 -6.50
CA ILE A 147 -10.80 -8.79 -5.45
C ILE A 147 -12.11 -8.00 -5.43
N THR A 148 -12.57 -7.52 -6.58
CA THR A 148 -13.84 -6.79 -6.68
C THR A 148 -15.04 -7.64 -6.27
N ARG A 149 -15.09 -8.89 -6.74
CA ARG A 149 -16.19 -9.81 -6.43
C ARG A 149 -16.27 -10.16 -4.96
N ASN A 150 -15.13 -10.37 -4.32
CA ASN A 150 -15.01 -10.83 -2.94
C ASN A 150 -14.56 -9.70 -1.99
N TRP A 151 -14.83 -8.43 -2.36
CA TRP A 151 -14.36 -7.27 -1.63
C TRP A 151 -14.77 -7.26 -0.16
N GLN A 152 -15.99 -7.72 0.15
CA GLN A 152 -16.45 -7.83 1.53
C GLN A 152 -15.63 -8.83 2.36
N GLN A 153 -15.16 -9.93 1.75
CA GLN A 153 -14.25 -10.87 2.39
C GLN A 153 -12.86 -10.23 2.59
N VAL A 154 -12.36 -9.53 1.58
CA VAL A 154 -11.07 -8.81 1.67
C VAL A 154 -11.07 -7.86 2.86
N LYS A 155 -12.10 -7.03 3.01
CA LYS A 155 -12.23 -6.09 4.13
C LYS A 155 -12.33 -6.75 5.51
N LYS A 156 -12.92 -7.93 5.60
CA LYS A 156 -13.00 -8.68 6.88
C LYS A 156 -11.65 -9.21 7.32
N ILE A 157 -10.76 -9.52 6.39
CA ILE A 157 -9.45 -10.12 6.64
C ILE A 157 -8.35 -9.05 6.69
N CYS A 158 -8.47 -8.03 5.86
CA CYS A 158 -7.47 -6.98 5.67
C CYS A 158 -8.03 -5.64 6.18
N SER A 159 -7.56 -5.22 7.35
CA SER A 159 -7.98 -3.96 7.96
C SER A 159 -7.68 -2.77 7.06
N GLN A 160 -6.52 -2.77 6.39
CA GLN A 160 -6.12 -1.69 5.50
C GLN A 160 -6.98 -1.58 4.23
N ALA A 161 -7.66 -2.65 3.83
CA ALA A 161 -8.65 -2.58 2.75
C ALA A 161 -9.95 -1.91 3.21
N ALA A 162 -10.38 -2.19 4.45
CA ALA A 162 -11.55 -1.54 5.04
C ALA A 162 -11.30 -0.05 5.26
N ASP A 163 -10.13 0.31 5.82
CA ASP A 163 -9.73 1.69 6.06
C ASP A 163 -9.64 2.47 4.73
N PHE A 164 -9.08 1.86 3.69
CA PHE A 164 -8.97 2.50 2.38
C PHE A 164 -10.34 2.75 1.74
N GLU A 165 -11.28 1.80 1.82
CA GLU A 165 -12.66 2.02 1.35
C GLU A 165 -13.32 3.18 2.10
N GLN A 166 -13.17 3.21 3.44
CA GLN A 166 -13.76 4.27 4.25
C GLN A 166 -13.22 5.65 3.87
N ILE A 167 -11.89 5.76 3.70
CA ILE A 167 -11.25 7.02 3.27
C ILE A 167 -11.78 7.47 1.90
N ILE A 168 -11.90 6.55 0.93
CA ILE A 168 -12.51 6.88 -0.38
C ILE A 168 -13.92 7.40 -0.20
N PHE A 169 -14.74 6.69 0.59
CA PHE A 169 -16.14 7.05 0.80
C PHE A 169 -16.25 8.45 1.41
N ASP A 170 -15.50 8.75 2.46
CA ASP A 170 -15.53 10.04 3.14
C ASP A 170 -15.02 11.18 2.23
N THR A 171 -14.05 10.89 1.35
CA THR A 171 -13.53 11.89 0.41
C THR A 171 -14.51 12.21 -0.72
N VAL A 172 -15.23 11.19 -1.20
CA VAL A 172 -16.19 11.35 -2.30
C VAL A 172 -17.54 11.89 -1.80
N HIS A 173 -17.87 11.61 -0.54
CA HIS A 173 -19.12 12.02 0.13
C HIS A 173 -18.79 12.75 1.43
N PRO A 174 -18.20 13.96 1.36
CA PRO A 174 -17.84 14.69 2.56
C PRO A 174 -19.10 14.98 3.38
N PRO A 175 -19.02 14.91 4.71
CA PRO A 175 -20.13 15.31 5.57
C PRO A 175 -20.47 16.78 5.33
N GLU A 176 -21.78 17.11 5.32
CA GLU A 176 -22.28 18.48 5.20
C GLU A 176 -21.91 19.35 6.40
#